data_a32715e51de20f9e455f541be34725d3
#
_entry.id   a32715e51de20f9e455f541be34725d3
#
_cell.length_a   1.000
_cell.length_b   1.000
_cell.length_c   1.000
_cell.angle_alpha   90.00
_cell.angle_beta   90.00
_cell.angle_gamma   90.00
#
_symmetry.space_group_name_H-M   'P 1'
#
loop_
_entity.id
_entity.type
_entity.pdbx_description
1 polymer ?
#
loop_
_entity_poly.entity_id
_entity_poly.type
_entity_poly.pdbx_seq_one_letter_code
_entity_poly.pdbx_strand_id
1 'polypeptide(L)'
;GLDGTKPDFIVCKKSLPLVVVEAKNDIKKIDIAISEAMEYANSINKKGKYKIRIVVGVAGEEDHGYLFKSFFWNDKKWTPLTAKGYELTSFPSVYEVDGALVTNNGTTEVSIPQTSDYINTAIELSSILRSAKIEPSLRPKVLGAVITALYWGEIDLEDGKELESINDLVSAAIKSTDHFEENKKEQLIETLKLTVGDYNRLSNKISKIVFLLKKLNIKSILQTDTDFLGLLYEAFIRYGYDNNSLGIVFTPRHITKYCAELIDVTAKDKVIDIACGSGGFLVASFDRMMKTSKKFGIPSEIVRESLYGFDTNPTVWSLAALNMFFRGDGKSHIENVSCFEESSKENVKNKFTKALLNPPFSQDEEPERDFISLAMESLQTMGLMAVVVKSGIFADDDNALWRSEFLKKHSVFGMISLPGDLFYPTAVDTTIMIAQAHRPQMKSDKIFMAKIWNDGYKKLKGKRVEVEGSQLPEVLDLFKKFMKNKKVKSELVTIVSASQIMEVGAEFSPEQYLPQPELSEEEQNIFVENITKSILTASVCIEDIADEVLTNFPLSDDKLPELPYGKSDNIEKFFAVSGG
;
A
#
# COMPACT_ATOMS: atom_id res chain seq x y z
N GLY A 1 19.25 -43.53 24.00
CA GLY A 1 20.09 -42.42 24.29
C GLY A 1 21.08 -42.15 23.18
N LEU A 2 21.26 -40.94 22.81
CA LEU A 2 22.39 -40.45 22.04
C LEU A 2 23.53 -40.35 23.07
N ASP A 3 24.59 -41.11 23.00
CA ASP A 3 25.72 -41.24 23.91
C ASP A 3 26.15 -39.98 24.72
N GLY A 4 25.23 -39.45 25.53
CA GLY A 4 25.41 -38.26 26.36
C GLY A 4 25.10 -36.90 25.67
N THR A 5 24.97 -36.83 24.35
CA THR A 5 24.68 -35.61 23.59
C THR A 5 23.22 -35.59 23.17
N LYS A 6 22.59 -34.40 23.17
CA LYS A 6 21.18 -34.19 22.81
C LYS A 6 21.11 -33.00 21.87
N PRO A 7 20.20 -33.02 20.86
CA PRO A 7 19.90 -31.83 20.12
C PRO A 7 19.22 -30.78 21.02
N ASP A 8 19.39 -29.51 20.71
CA ASP A 8 18.78 -28.44 21.48
C ASP A 8 17.24 -28.56 21.46
N PHE A 9 16.64 -28.82 20.27
CA PHE A 9 15.20 -29.01 20.16
C PHE A 9 14.86 -30.14 19.17
N ILE A 10 13.71 -30.77 19.42
CA ILE A 10 13.07 -31.70 18.48
C ILE A 10 11.60 -31.23 18.34
N VAL A 11 11.22 -30.84 17.11
CA VAL A 11 9.84 -30.48 16.81
C VAL A 11 9.06 -31.74 16.43
N CYS A 12 7.92 -31.95 17.10
CA CYS A 12 7.07 -33.12 16.93
C CYS A 12 5.68 -32.72 16.42
N LYS A 13 5.11 -33.58 15.56
CA LYS A 13 3.69 -33.53 15.16
C LYS A 13 2.98 -34.77 15.69
N LYS A 14 1.97 -34.60 16.56
CA LYS A 14 1.28 -35.73 17.22
C LYS A 14 2.25 -36.75 17.82
N SER A 15 3.23 -36.29 18.59
CA SER A 15 4.28 -37.09 19.23
C SER A 15 5.30 -37.77 18.27
N LEU A 16 5.20 -37.54 16.97
CA LEU A 16 6.20 -38.02 16.01
C LEU A 16 7.26 -36.93 15.80
N PRO A 17 8.54 -37.21 16.04
CA PRO A 17 9.62 -36.26 15.80
C PRO A 17 9.79 -36.06 14.29
N LEU A 18 9.76 -34.78 13.84
CA LEU A 18 9.83 -34.40 12.44
C LEU A 18 11.09 -33.60 12.12
N VAL A 19 11.47 -32.67 12.99
CA VAL A 19 12.54 -31.71 12.75
C VAL A 19 13.50 -31.75 13.94
N VAL A 20 14.80 -31.78 13.66
CA VAL A 20 15.85 -31.54 14.63
C VAL A 20 16.38 -30.12 14.45
N VAL A 21 16.58 -29.42 15.55
CA VAL A 21 17.05 -28.04 15.56
C VAL A 21 18.27 -27.93 16.47
N GLU A 22 19.32 -27.29 15.97
CA GLU A 22 20.49 -26.86 16.72
C GLU A 22 20.66 -25.35 16.69
N ALA A 23 21.00 -24.76 17.83
CA ALA A 23 21.14 -23.32 18.01
C ALA A 23 22.56 -22.94 18.45
N LYS A 24 23.04 -21.83 17.94
CA LYS A 24 24.31 -21.21 18.35
C LYS A 24 24.10 -19.71 18.59
N ASN A 25 24.82 -19.18 19.55
CA ASN A 25 24.71 -17.76 19.94
C ASN A 25 25.51 -16.80 19.04
N ASP A 26 26.14 -17.27 17.99
CA ASP A 26 26.95 -16.46 17.08
C ASP A 26 26.58 -16.80 15.64
N ILE A 27 26.25 -15.81 14.84
CA ILE A 27 25.84 -15.98 13.44
C ILE A 27 26.90 -16.67 12.59
N LYS A 28 28.17 -16.50 12.92
CA LYS A 28 29.32 -17.17 12.25
C LYS A 28 29.32 -18.68 12.45
N LYS A 29 28.55 -19.18 13.41
CA LYS A 29 28.44 -20.61 13.72
C LYS A 29 27.26 -21.31 13.08
N ILE A 30 26.60 -20.69 12.11
CA ILE A 30 25.42 -21.26 11.43
C ILE A 30 25.75 -22.62 10.78
N ASP A 31 26.93 -22.75 10.17
CA ASP A 31 27.36 -23.99 9.53
C ASP A 31 27.68 -25.08 10.53
N ILE A 32 28.13 -24.73 11.72
CA ILE A 32 28.31 -25.66 12.84
C ILE A 32 26.94 -26.14 13.32
N ALA A 33 26.00 -25.23 13.55
CA ALA A 33 24.65 -25.56 13.99
C ALA A 33 23.98 -26.57 13.04
N ILE A 34 24.01 -26.30 11.73
CA ILE A 34 23.38 -27.21 10.78
C ILE A 34 24.09 -28.57 10.67
N SER A 35 25.41 -28.59 10.76
CA SER A 35 26.19 -29.85 10.75
C SER A 35 25.86 -30.73 11.95
N GLU A 36 25.79 -30.16 13.14
CA GLU A 36 25.42 -30.88 14.36
C GLU A 36 23.96 -31.37 14.28
N ALA A 37 23.02 -30.55 13.76
CA ALA A 37 21.64 -30.98 13.55
C ALA A 37 21.55 -32.20 12.61
N MET A 38 22.35 -32.23 11.54
CA MET A 38 22.44 -33.38 10.62
C MET A 38 23.00 -34.63 11.32
N GLU A 39 24.03 -34.49 12.14
CA GLU A 39 24.62 -35.60 12.89
C GLU A 39 23.61 -36.21 13.88
N TYR A 40 22.88 -35.40 14.62
CA TYR A 40 21.82 -35.87 15.50
C TYR A 40 20.68 -36.55 14.74
N ALA A 41 20.19 -35.98 13.65
CA ALA A 41 19.18 -36.60 12.82
C ALA A 41 19.63 -37.95 12.26
N ASN A 42 20.86 -38.03 11.75
CA ASN A 42 21.46 -39.26 11.27
C ASN A 42 21.55 -40.32 12.38
N SER A 43 21.96 -39.93 13.60
CA SER A 43 22.02 -40.82 14.76
C SER A 43 20.66 -41.35 15.20
N ILE A 44 19.62 -40.51 15.17
CA ILE A 44 18.23 -40.90 15.43
C ILE A 44 17.74 -41.88 14.36
N ASN A 45 18.01 -41.57 13.09
CA ASN A 45 17.60 -42.39 11.95
C ASN A 45 18.26 -43.78 11.94
N LYS A 46 19.53 -43.88 12.32
CA LYS A 46 20.24 -45.18 12.45
C LYS A 46 19.59 -46.11 13.47
N LYS A 47 18.95 -45.60 14.52
CA LYS A 47 18.27 -46.42 15.54
C LYS A 47 16.92 -46.96 15.08
N GLY A 48 16.43 -46.54 13.89
CA GLY A 48 15.32 -47.13 13.17
C GLY A 48 13.91 -46.89 13.75
N LYS A 49 13.80 -46.26 14.92
CA LYS A 49 12.50 -46.02 15.57
C LYS A 49 11.74 -44.81 14.94
N TYR A 50 12.50 -43.82 14.48
CA TYR A 50 11.95 -42.59 13.89
C TYR A 50 12.74 -42.21 12.64
N LYS A 51 12.12 -41.48 11.73
CA LYS A 51 12.79 -41.00 10.51
C LYS A 51 12.69 -39.46 10.47
N ILE A 52 13.76 -38.80 10.91
CA ILE A 52 13.92 -37.35 10.81
C ILE A 52 14.33 -37.03 9.37
N ARG A 53 13.58 -36.16 8.73
CA ARG A 53 13.84 -35.75 7.35
C ARG A 53 14.20 -34.28 7.19
N ILE A 54 13.95 -33.48 8.22
CA ILE A 54 14.22 -32.05 8.19
C ILE A 54 15.12 -31.69 9.37
N VAL A 55 16.13 -30.89 9.10
CA VAL A 55 17.01 -30.31 10.11
C VAL A 55 17.07 -28.79 9.92
N VAL A 56 17.21 -28.07 11.02
CA VAL A 56 17.32 -26.62 11.03
C VAL A 56 18.49 -26.22 11.93
N GLY A 57 19.44 -25.48 11.37
CA GLY A 57 20.44 -24.75 12.12
C GLY A 57 19.91 -23.31 12.38
N VAL A 58 20.08 -22.84 13.60
CA VAL A 58 19.78 -21.47 14.01
C VAL A 58 21.06 -20.87 14.62
N ALA A 59 21.42 -19.67 14.22
CA ALA A 59 22.57 -18.97 14.79
C ALA A 59 22.31 -17.48 14.96
N GLY A 60 22.71 -16.92 16.10
CA GLY A 60 22.54 -15.50 16.42
C GLY A 60 22.05 -15.25 17.84
N GLU A 61 21.72 -13.99 18.10
CA GLU A 61 21.21 -13.52 19.39
C GLU A 61 20.12 -12.46 19.18
N GLU A 62 19.38 -12.11 20.22
CA GLU A 62 18.18 -11.25 20.13
C GLU A 62 18.50 -9.84 19.61
N ASP A 63 19.64 -9.29 20.02
CA ASP A 63 20.02 -7.91 19.64
C ASP A 63 20.45 -7.79 18.17
N HIS A 64 21.07 -8.82 17.62
CA HIS A 64 21.59 -8.85 16.25
C HIS A 64 20.73 -9.66 15.29
N GLY A 65 19.76 -10.45 15.80
CA GLY A 65 18.88 -11.32 15.03
C GLY A 65 19.44 -12.71 14.78
N TYR A 66 18.69 -13.52 14.02
CA TYR A 66 18.97 -14.95 13.81
C TYR A 66 19.06 -15.32 12.34
N LEU A 67 20.07 -16.11 11.98
CA LEU A 67 20.16 -16.84 10.71
C LEU A 67 19.52 -18.22 10.84
N PHE A 68 18.89 -18.66 9.74
CA PHE A 68 18.33 -20.01 9.62
C PHE A 68 18.90 -20.70 8.40
N LYS A 69 19.26 -21.97 8.53
CA LYS A 69 19.54 -22.89 7.42
C LYS A 69 18.73 -24.15 7.62
N SER A 70 18.01 -24.59 6.59
CA SER A 70 17.14 -25.76 6.66
C SER A 70 17.50 -26.75 5.57
N PHE A 71 17.57 -28.04 5.92
CA PHE A 71 17.88 -29.10 4.96
C PHE A 71 16.90 -30.25 5.07
N PHE A 72 16.72 -30.94 3.95
CA PHE A 72 15.86 -32.09 3.78
C PHE A 72 16.68 -33.32 3.42
N TRP A 73 16.38 -34.47 4.07
CA TRP A 73 16.96 -35.76 3.74
C TRP A 73 16.18 -36.46 2.65
N ASN A 74 16.76 -36.59 1.47
CA ASN A 74 16.12 -37.20 0.29
C ASN A 74 16.43 -38.71 0.13
N ASP A 75 16.67 -39.43 1.22
CA ASP A 75 17.07 -40.84 1.31
C ASP A 75 18.51 -41.15 0.82
N LYS A 76 19.23 -40.16 0.32
CA LYS A 76 20.65 -40.31 -0.14
C LYS A 76 21.55 -39.28 0.53
N LYS A 77 21.14 -38.03 0.57
CA LYS A 77 21.92 -36.91 1.10
C LYS A 77 21.03 -35.82 1.65
N TRP A 78 21.59 -34.95 2.45
CA TRP A 78 20.98 -33.70 2.86
C TRP A 78 21.03 -32.69 1.70
N THR A 79 19.91 -32.08 1.39
CA THR A 79 19.77 -31.02 0.38
C THR A 79 19.08 -29.83 1.01
N PRO A 80 19.38 -28.59 0.62
CA PRO A 80 18.67 -27.43 1.12
C PRO A 80 17.16 -27.58 0.98
N LEU A 81 16.42 -27.13 1.98
CA LEU A 81 14.96 -27.03 1.91
C LEU A 81 14.61 -25.78 1.11
N THR A 82 13.90 -25.96 0.00
CA THR A 82 13.66 -24.89 -0.96
C THR A 82 12.17 -24.64 -1.20
N ALA A 83 11.81 -23.38 -1.48
CA ALA A 83 10.52 -22.99 -1.99
C ALA A 83 10.68 -22.15 -3.27
N LYS A 84 9.91 -22.47 -4.32
CA LYS A 84 10.04 -21.81 -5.64
C LYS A 84 11.47 -21.77 -6.19
N GLY A 85 12.31 -22.77 -5.85
CA GLY A 85 13.69 -22.86 -6.29
C GLY A 85 14.72 -22.10 -5.44
N TYR A 86 14.29 -21.42 -4.38
CA TYR A 86 15.16 -20.69 -3.46
C TYR A 86 15.17 -21.32 -2.06
N GLU A 87 16.31 -21.28 -1.40
CA GLU A 87 16.45 -21.75 -0.03
C GLU A 87 15.56 -20.94 0.94
N LEU A 88 14.92 -21.62 1.88
CA LEU A 88 14.18 -20.95 2.94
C LEU A 88 15.15 -20.24 3.88
N THR A 89 14.90 -18.96 4.12
CA THR A 89 15.69 -18.09 4.99
C THR A 89 15.03 -17.83 6.34
N SER A 90 13.88 -18.46 6.60
CA SER A 90 13.16 -18.46 7.86
C SER A 90 13.11 -19.85 8.48
N PHE A 91 12.65 -19.93 9.74
CA PHE A 91 12.26 -21.20 10.31
C PHE A 91 11.06 -21.77 9.54
N PRO A 92 11.14 -23.04 9.04
CA PRO A 92 10.06 -23.59 8.22
C PRO A 92 8.73 -23.64 8.97
N SER A 93 7.67 -23.13 8.35
CA SER A 93 6.30 -23.26 8.86
C SER A 93 5.82 -24.72 8.78
N VAL A 94 4.75 -25.04 9.51
CA VAL A 94 4.12 -26.38 9.43
C VAL A 94 3.71 -26.71 7.99
N TYR A 95 3.21 -25.71 7.25
CA TYR A 95 2.83 -25.86 5.84
C TYR A 95 4.03 -26.26 4.95
N GLU A 96 5.16 -25.60 5.13
CA GLU A 96 6.39 -25.87 4.38
C GLU A 96 6.99 -27.24 4.75
N VAL A 97 6.96 -27.61 6.03
CA VAL A 97 7.39 -28.94 6.50
C VAL A 97 6.52 -30.04 5.87
N ASP A 98 5.19 -29.89 5.92
CA ASP A 98 4.26 -30.87 5.34
C ASP A 98 4.44 -30.96 3.82
N GLY A 99 4.58 -29.83 3.13
CA GLY A 99 4.82 -29.76 1.69
C GLY A 99 6.10 -30.51 1.27
N ALA A 100 7.21 -30.28 1.98
CA ALA A 100 8.48 -30.95 1.73
C ALA A 100 8.41 -32.47 1.97
N LEU A 101 7.65 -32.90 2.98
CA LEU A 101 7.43 -34.33 3.26
C LEU A 101 6.57 -35.00 2.17
N VAL A 102 5.56 -34.29 1.64
CA VAL A 102 4.69 -34.80 0.56
C VAL A 102 5.46 -34.91 -0.75
N THR A 103 6.22 -33.89 -1.13
CA THR A 103 7.04 -33.91 -2.36
C THR A 103 8.21 -34.89 -2.30
N ASN A 104 8.66 -35.20 -1.08
CA ASN A 104 9.76 -36.14 -0.80
C ASN A 104 11.10 -35.77 -1.45
N ASN A 105 11.30 -34.52 -1.82
CA ASN A 105 12.51 -34.02 -2.50
C ASN A 105 13.09 -32.74 -1.87
N GLY A 106 12.50 -32.26 -0.78
CA GLY A 106 12.94 -31.03 -0.11
C GLY A 106 12.46 -29.74 -0.78
N THR A 107 11.49 -29.86 -1.69
CA THR A 107 10.85 -28.68 -2.31
C THR A 107 9.44 -28.49 -1.74
N THR A 108 9.07 -27.27 -1.44
CA THR A 108 7.76 -26.90 -0.93
C THR A 108 7.24 -25.64 -1.63
N GLU A 109 5.97 -25.32 -1.44
CA GLU A 109 5.45 -23.99 -1.72
C GLU A 109 5.82 -23.06 -0.57
N VAL A 110 6.07 -21.78 -0.87
CA VAL A 110 6.35 -20.78 0.17
C VAL A 110 5.10 -20.48 0.97
N SER A 111 5.22 -20.40 2.28
CA SER A 111 4.18 -19.86 3.14
C SER A 111 4.10 -18.35 2.95
N ILE A 112 2.98 -17.86 2.42
CA ILE A 112 2.76 -16.42 2.24
C ILE A 112 2.44 -15.82 3.61
N PRO A 113 3.22 -14.81 4.07
CA PRO A 113 2.96 -14.14 5.34
C PRO A 113 1.57 -13.49 5.36
N GLN A 114 0.95 -13.46 6.53
CA GLN A 114 -0.31 -12.75 6.72
C GLN A 114 -0.07 -11.23 6.75
N THR A 115 -1.12 -10.46 6.54
CA THR A 115 -1.05 -8.98 6.63
C THR A 115 -0.46 -8.49 7.96
N SER A 116 -0.77 -9.20 9.05
CA SER A 116 -0.19 -8.93 10.39
C SER A 116 1.33 -9.07 10.44
N ASP A 117 1.90 -10.01 9.69
CA ASP A 117 3.36 -10.25 9.67
C ASP A 117 4.08 -9.09 8.98
N TYR A 118 3.52 -8.59 7.87
CA TYR A 118 4.04 -7.38 7.21
C TYR A 118 3.97 -6.15 8.12
N ILE A 119 2.85 -5.96 8.80
CA ILE A 119 2.66 -4.83 9.72
C ILE A 119 3.66 -4.91 10.89
N ASN A 120 3.81 -6.07 11.51
CA ASN A 120 4.72 -6.24 12.64
C ASN A 120 6.17 -6.04 12.21
N THR A 121 6.58 -6.63 11.07
CA THR A 121 7.92 -6.42 10.51
C THR A 121 8.16 -4.95 10.16
N ALA A 122 7.19 -4.28 9.56
CA ALA A 122 7.30 -2.86 9.20
C ALA A 122 7.44 -1.95 10.43
N ILE A 123 6.70 -2.21 11.51
CA ILE A 123 6.82 -1.48 12.78
C ILE A 123 8.21 -1.69 13.39
N GLU A 124 8.70 -2.93 13.42
CA GLU A 124 10.02 -3.24 13.98
C GLU A 124 11.15 -2.59 13.16
N LEU A 125 11.11 -2.70 11.82
CA LEU A 125 12.04 -2.03 10.91
C LEU A 125 12.04 -0.50 11.11
N SER A 126 10.86 0.10 11.23
CA SER A 126 10.75 1.54 11.47
C SER A 126 11.33 1.94 12.82
N SER A 127 11.10 1.15 13.87
CA SER A 127 11.68 1.37 15.19
C SER A 127 13.22 1.34 15.14
N ILE A 128 13.80 0.38 14.42
CA ILE A 128 15.25 0.26 14.23
C ILE A 128 15.79 1.49 13.50
N LEU A 129 15.19 1.88 12.38
CA LEU A 129 15.64 3.03 11.58
C LEU A 129 15.49 4.36 12.34
N ARG A 130 14.44 4.50 13.17
CA ARG A 130 14.26 5.64 14.06
C ARG A 130 15.36 5.71 15.12
N SER A 131 15.64 4.58 15.77
CA SER A 131 16.71 4.50 16.78
C SER A 131 18.10 4.77 16.18
N ALA A 132 18.27 4.52 14.90
CA ALA A 132 19.44 4.86 14.11
C ALA A 132 19.46 6.33 13.66
N LYS A 133 18.44 7.13 13.99
CA LYS A 133 18.29 8.54 13.58
C LYS A 133 18.33 8.73 12.05
N ILE A 134 17.83 7.74 11.31
CA ILE A 134 17.62 7.88 9.86
C ILE A 134 16.40 8.76 9.64
N GLU A 135 16.58 9.79 8.84
CA GLU A 135 15.50 10.71 8.47
C GLU A 135 14.32 9.96 7.83
N PRO A 136 13.08 10.34 8.13
CA PRO A 136 11.90 9.69 7.58
C PRO A 136 11.96 9.49 6.06
N SER A 137 12.29 10.53 5.31
CA SER A 137 12.39 10.51 3.83
C SER A 137 13.40 9.49 3.28
N LEU A 138 14.44 9.13 4.05
CA LEU A 138 15.48 8.19 3.63
C LEU A 138 15.22 6.74 4.02
N ARG A 139 14.30 6.48 4.95
CA ARG A 139 14.03 5.12 5.44
C ARG A 139 13.54 4.16 4.34
N PRO A 140 12.65 4.57 3.39
CA PRO A 140 12.27 3.72 2.28
C PRO A 140 13.44 3.36 1.36
N LYS A 141 14.39 4.27 1.16
CA LYS A 141 15.63 4.03 0.41
C LYS A 141 16.46 2.91 1.05
N VAL A 142 16.65 2.95 2.38
CA VAL A 142 17.42 1.92 3.09
C VAL A 142 16.77 0.55 2.90
N LEU A 143 15.44 0.45 3.03
CA LEU A 143 14.73 -0.81 2.79
C LEU A 143 14.86 -1.28 1.35
N GLY A 144 14.69 -0.37 0.38
CA GLY A 144 14.84 -0.67 -1.04
C GLY A 144 16.21 -1.25 -1.38
N ALA A 145 17.27 -0.63 -0.85
CA ALA A 145 18.64 -1.10 -1.04
C ALA A 145 18.85 -2.51 -0.44
N VAL A 146 18.46 -2.72 0.83
CA VAL A 146 18.65 -4.03 1.49
C VAL A 146 17.81 -5.13 0.82
N ILE A 147 16.57 -4.85 0.45
CA ILE A 147 15.71 -5.84 -0.25
C ILE A 147 16.31 -6.20 -1.61
N THR A 148 16.80 -5.20 -2.38
CA THR A 148 17.43 -5.44 -3.67
C THR A 148 18.71 -6.27 -3.53
N ALA A 149 19.54 -5.95 -2.54
CA ALA A 149 20.74 -6.72 -2.23
C ALA A 149 20.41 -8.19 -1.87
N LEU A 150 19.43 -8.40 -0.98
CA LEU A 150 18.96 -9.73 -0.58
C LEU A 150 18.34 -10.53 -1.73
N TYR A 151 17.67 -9.87 -2.65
CA TYR A 151 17.15 -10.52 -3.86
C TYR A 151 18.28 -11.04 -4.75
N TRP A 152 19.35 -10.26 -4.92
CA TRP A 152 20.43 -10.60 -5.82
C TRP A 152 21.42 -11.60 -5.22
N GLY A 153 21.84 -11.40 -3.96
CA GLY A 153 22.89 -12.20 -3.35
C GLY A 153 22.79 -12.31 -1.84
N GLU A 154 23.90 -12.72 -1.23
CA GLU A 154 24.08 -12.73 0.21
C GLU A 154 24.89 -11.51 0.64
N ILE A 155 24.36 -10.76 1.60
CA ILE A 155 25.04 -9.59 2.18
C ILE A 155 26.14 -10.07 3.11
N ASP A 156 27.36 -9.56 2.91
CA ASP A 156 28.47 -9.79 3.85
C ASP A 156 28.20 -8.98 5.12
N LEU A 157 27.96 -9.69 6.23
CA LEU A 157 27.67 -9.11 7.54
C LEU A 157 28.91 -9.03 8.44
N GLU A 158 30.13 -9.13 7.87
CA GLU A 158 31.35 -8.81 8.62
C GLU A 158 31.43 -7.30 8.87
N ASP A 159 31.84 -6.95 10.11
CA ASP A 159 31.93 -5.56 10.54
C ASP A 159 32.70 -4.68 9.55
N GLY A 160 32.04 -3.66 9.05
CA GLY A 160 32.59 -2.69 8.11
C GLY A 160 32.45 -3.04 6.64
N LYS A 161 31.98 -4.26 6.29
CA LYS A 161 31.79 -4.69 4.88
C LYS A 161 30.34 -4.58 4.41
N GLU A 162 29.39 -4.44 5.32
CA GLU A 162 27.97 -4.49 5.01
C GLU A 162 27.55 -3.41 4.01
N LEU A 163 28.09 -2.18 4.14
CA LEU A 163 27.78 -1.06 3.27
C LEU A 163 28.21 -1.33 1.82
N GLU A 164 29.47 -1.74 1.64
CA GLU A 164 30.05 -2.07 0.34
C GLU A 164 29.28 -3.24 -0.29
N SER A 165 29.07 -4.29 0.47
CA SER A 165 28.32 -5.47 0.03
C SER A 165 26.90 -5.14 -0.42
N ILE A 166 26.15 -4.31 0.32
CA ILE A 166 24.81 -3.89 -0.08
C ILE A 166 24.86 -3.08 -1.39
N ASN A 167 25.75 -2.09 -1.47
CA ASN A 167 25.85 -1.22 -2.66
C ASN A 167 26.29 -2.01 -3.91
N ASP A 168 27.22 -2.94 -3.78
CA ASP A 168 27.69 -3.78 -4.88
C ASP A 168 26.59 -4.73 -5.36
N LEU A 169 25.87 -5.37 -4.46
CA LEU A 169 24.74 -6.24 -4.79
C LEU A 169 23.61 -5.47 -5.47
N VAL A 170 23.28 -4.26 -4.99
CA VAL A 170 22.29 -3.36 -5.63
C VAL A 170 22.74 -3.01 -7.04
N SER A 171 24.00 -2.59 -7.20
CA SER A 171 24.57 -2.25 -8.52
C SER A 171 24.54 -3.46 -9.47
N ALA A 172 24.95 -4.63 -8.99
CA ALA A 172 24.94 -5.86 -9.77
C ALA A 172 23.52 -6.26 -10.20
N ALA A 173 22.54 -6.20 -9.28
CA ALA A 173 21.15 -6.50 -9.56
C ALA A 173 20.58 -5.63 -10.67
N ILE A 174 20.78 -4.30 -10.57
CA ILE A 174 20.23 -3.34 -11.54
C ILE A 174 20.95 -3.44 -12.88
N LYS A 175 22.28 -3.57 -12.89
CA LYS A 175 23.06 -3.69 -14.13
C LYS A 175 22.80 -4.99 -14.88
N SER A 176 22.47 -6.08 -14.17
CA SER A 176 22.21 -7.38 -14.80
C SER A 176 20.94 -7.44 -15.63
N THR A 177 20.04 -6.49 -15.43
CA THR A 177 18.78 -6.48 -16.19
C THR A 177 18.94 -5.76 -17.52
N ASP A 178 18.43 -6.37 -18.59
CA ASP A 178 18.33 -5.75 -19.93
C ASP A 178 17.07 -4.89 -20.07
N HIS A 179 16.31 -4.75 -18.97
CA HIS A 179 15.00 -4.12 -18.99
C HIS A 179 15.04 -2.60 -18.82
N PHE A 180 16.06 -2.05 -18.15
CA PHE A 180 16.21 -0.61 -17.97
C PHE A 180 17.18 0.00 -18.99
N GLU A 181 16.89 1.20 -19.44
CA GLU A 181 17.85 2.04 -20.17
C GLU A 181 19.03 2.39 -19.25
N GLU A 182 20.23 2.60 -19.82
CA GLU A 182 21.46 2.79 -19.03
C GLU A 182 21.39 4.02 -18.12
N ASN A 183 20.86 5.15 -18.59
CA ASN A 183 20.66 6.35 -17.79
C ASN A 183 19.73 6.08 -16.57
N LYS A 184 18.69 5.29 -16.75
CA LYS A 184 17.77 4.90 -15.68
C LYS A 184 18.42 3.95 -14.68
N LYS A 185 19.27 3.02 -15.14
CA LYS A 185 20.08 2.16 -14.27
C LYS A 185 20.98 2.99 -13.37
N GLU A 186 21.74 3.93 -13.98
CA GLU A 186 22.64 4.81 -13.22
C GLU A 186 21.89 5.65 -12.17
N GLN A 187 20.77 6.26 -12.55
CA GLN A 187 19.94 7.05 -11.66
C GLN A 187 19.39 6.20 -10.51
N LEU A 188 18.92 4.98 -10.79
CA LEU A 188 18.39 4.08 -9.79
C LEU A 188 19.47 3.59 -8.81
N ILE A 189 20.65 3.24 -9.33
CA ILE A 189 21.81 2.85 -8.50
C ILE A 189 22.20 4.00 -7.56
N GLU A 190 22.34 5.23 -8.09
CA GLU A 190 22.73 6.38 -7.27
C GLU A 190 21.65 6.74 -6.22
N THR A 191 20.36 6.64 -6.60
CA THR A 191 19.26 6.89 -5.66
C THR A 191 19.23 5.88 -4.51
N LEU A 192 19.51 4.60 -4.78
CA LEU A 192 19.49 3.54 -3.78
C LEU A 192 20.80 3.39 -2.99
N LYS A 193 21.88 3.99 -3.47
CA LYS A 193 23.21 3.90 -2.86
C LYS A 193 23.19 4.42 -1.42
N LEU A 194 23.53 3.58 -0.49
CA LEU A 194 23.72 3.97 0.91
C LEU A 194 25.05 4.68 1.08
N THR A 195 25.04 5.80 1.80
CA THR A 195 26.24 6.62 2.06
C THR A 195 26.97 6.18 3.32
N VAL A 196 28.23 6.60 3.47
CA VAL A 196 28.99 6.38 4.72
C VAL A 196 28.29 6.99 5.92
N GLY A 197 27.60 8.14 5.73
CA GLY A 197 26.82 8.77 6.79
C GLY A 197 25.62 7.90 7.23
N ASP A 198 24.93 7.25 6.29
CA ASP A 198 23.86 6.31 6.58
C ASP A 198 24.39 5.08 7.31
N TYR A 199 25.52 4.54 6.84
CA TYR A 199 26.15 3.38 7.44
C TYR A 199 26.58 3.64 8.91
N ASN A 200 27.24 4.77 9.19
CA ASN A 200 27.68 5.10 10.55
C ASN A 200 26.51 5.14 11.55
N ARG A 201 25.30 5.44 11.07
CA ARG A 201 24.07 5.40 11.88
C ARG A 201 23.49 4.00 12.02
N LEU A 202 23.71 3.14 11.04
CA LEU A 202 23.12 1.80 10.92
C LEU A 202 24.05 0.67 11.32
N SER A 203 25.37 0.89 11.47
CA SER A 203 26.43 -0.13 11.50
C SER A 203 26.10 -1.34 12.38
N ASN A 204 25.62 -1.13 13.59
CA ASN A 204 25.25 -2.23 14.50
C ASN A 204 23.79 -2.70 14.38
N LYS A 205 23.05 -2.26 13.35
CA LYS A 205 21.61 -2.53 13.15
C LYS A 205 21.30 -3.13 11.79
N ILE A 206 22.24 -3.10 10.85
CA ILE A 206 22.05 -3.66 9.50
C ILE A 206 21.75 -5.15 9.59
N SER A 207 22.49 -5.89 10.39
CA SER A 207 22.27 -7.33 10.60
C SER A 207 20.82 -7.62 11.02
N LYS A 208 20.29 -6.85 11.98
CA LYS A 208 18.90 -7.01 12.44
C LYS A 208 17.87 -6.69 11.35
N ILE A 209 18.11 -5.65 10.55
CA ILE A 209 17.27 -5.33 9.38
C ILE A 209 17.29 -6.49 8.37
N VAL A 210 18.47 -7.01 8.05
CA VAL A 210 18.65 -8.15 7.14
C VAL A 210 17.88 -9.36 7.63
N PHE A 211 17.97 -9.69 8.94
CA PHE A 211 17.26 -10.85 9.49
C PHE A 211 15.76 -10.70 9.48
N LEU A 212 15.24 -9.52 9.81
CA LEU A 212 13.81 -9.26 9.75
C LEU A 212 13.27 -9.45 8.33
N LEU A 213 14.00 -8.99 7.33
CA LEU A 213 13.64 -9.18 5.94
C LEU A 213 13.82 -10.64 5.47
N LYS A 214 14.89 -11.32 5.89
CA LYS A 214 15.09 -12.76 5.58
C LYS A 214 13.97 -13.64 6.13
N LYS A 215 13.38 -13.32 7.30
CA LYS A 215 12.22 -14.03 7.84
C LYS A 215 11.01 -14.05 6.89
N LEU A 216 10.91 -13.09 5.99
CA LEU A 216 9.83 -13.02 5.01
C LEU A 216 10.08 -13.87 3.75
N ASN A 217 11.19 -14.63 3.67
CA ASN A 217 11.55 -15.44 2.50
C ASN A 217 11.48 -14.66 1.17
N ILE A 218 12.08 -13.48 1.12
CA ILE A 218 11.93 -12.47 0.05
C ILE A 218 12.08 -13.08 -1.35
N LYS A 219 13.16 -13.88 -1.58
CA LYS A 219 13.42 -14.48 -2.90
C LYS A 219 12.28 -15.37 -3.36
N SER A 220 11.74 -16.19 -2.48
CA SER A 220 10.64 -17.12 -2.80
C SER A 220 9.32 -16.39 -2.99
N ILE A 221 9.02 -15.39 -2.15
CA ILE A 221 7.78 -14.62 -2.23
C ILE A 221 7.73 -13.76 -3.49
N LEU A 222 8.83 -13.16 -3.90
CA LEU A 222 8.92 -12.38 -5.14
C LEU A 222 8.66 -13.22 -6.39
N GLN A 223 8.71 -14.55 -6.30
CA GLN A 223 8.31 -15.47 -7.38
C GLN A 223 6.82 -15.84 -7.33
N THR A 224 6.05 -15.25 -6.44
CA THR A 224 4.60 -15.44 -6.35
C THR A 224 3.86 -14.24 -6.94
N ASP A 225 2.55 -14.39 -7.15
CA ASP A 225 1.68 -13.27 -7.57
C ASP A 225 1.40 -12.26 -6.43
N THR A 226 2.03 -12.45 -5.25
CA THR A 226 1.84 -11.58 -4.10
C THR A 226 2.59 -10.26 -4.32
N ASP A 227 1.90 -9.14 -4.12
CA ASP A 227 2.53 -7.81 -4.11
C ASP A 227 3.27 -7.56 -2.79
N PHE A 228 4.32 -8.35 -2.58
CA PHE A 228 5.14 -8.33 -1.36
C PHE A 228 5.67 -6.94 -1.03
N LEU A 229 6.31 -6.30 -2.00
CA LEU A 229 6.94 -5.00 -1.76
C LEU A 229 5.90 -3.93 -1.47
N GLY A 230 4.81 -3.90 -2.24
CA GLY A 230 3.73 -2.96 -2.00
C GLY A 230 3.13 -3.12 -0.62
N LEU A 231 2.87 -4.35 -0.17
CA LEU A 231 2.34 -4.62 1.17
C LEU A 231 3.33 -4.22 2.28
N LEU A 232 4.61 -4.55 2.10
CA LEU A 232 5.63 -4.19 3.09
C LEU A 232 5.82 -2.67 3.17
N TYR A 233 5.92 -1.96 2.04
CA TYR A 233 6.08 -0.51 2.01
C TYR A 233 4.82 0.21 2.50
N GLU A 234 3.63 -0.26 2.12
CA GLU A 234 2.38 0.29 2.64
C GLU A 234 2.33 0.18 4.17
N ALA A 235 2.64 -1.01 4.71
CA ALA A 235 2.70 -1.22 6.15
C ALA A 235 3.78 -0.36 6.81
N PHE A 236 4.97 -0.27 6.19
CA PHE A 236 6.09 0.50 6.71
C PHE A 236 5.77 1.99 6.80
N ILE A 237 5.19 2.57 5.77
CA ILE A 237 4.87 4.00 5.75
C ILE A 237 3.64 4.30 6.60
N ARG A 238 2.60 3.46 6.54
CA ARG A 238 1.36 3.66 7.30
C ARG A 238 1.54 3.50 8.81
N TYR A 239 2.32 2.52 9.25
CA TYR A 239 2.45 2.16 10.67
C TYR A 239 3.82 2.46 11.28
N GLY A 240 4.80 2.73 10.45
CA GLY A 240 6.17 2.98 10.87
C GLY A 240 6.52 4.44 11.15
N TYR A 241 5.63 5.39 10.83
CA TYR A 241 5.91 6.82 10.95
C TYR A 241 5.06 7.48 12.04
N ASP A 242 5.66 8.42 12.75
CA ASP A 242 4.94 9.37 13.59
C ASP A 242 4.46 10.52 12.69
N ASN A 243 3.15 10.66 12.56
CA ASN A 243 2.46 11.77 11.90
C ASN A 243 3.05 12.23 10.54
N ASN A 244 2.43 11.87 9.44
CA ASN A 244 2.47 12.49 8.09
C ASN A 244 3.77 13.24 7.66
N SER A 245 4.92 12.92 8.24
CA SER A 245 6.18 13.64 8.02
C SER A 245 6.75 13.52 6.60
N LEU A 246 6.17 12.66 5.75
CA LEU A 246 6.61 12.46 4.37
C LEU A 246 5.73 13.16 3.33
N GLY A 247 4.52 13.61 3.69
CA GLY A 247 3.55 14.08 2.69
C GLY A 247 3.13 13.03 1.65
N ILE A 248 3.56 11.77 1.84
CA ILE A 248 3.29 10.67 0.90
C ILE A 248 2.07 9.90 1.38
N VAL A 249 1.03 9.86 0.55
CA VAL A 249 -0.20 9.09 0.81
C VAL A 249 -0.22 7.89 -0.13
N PHE A 250 -0.09 6.68 0.43
CA PHE A 250 -0.17 5.46 -0.36
C PHE A 250 -1.61 4.99 -0.48
N THR A 251 -2.02 4.73 -1.72
CA THR A 251 -3.32 4.12 -2.00
C THR A 251 -3.28 2.64 -1.59
N PRO A 252 -4.19 2.17 -0.73
CA PRO A 252 -4.25 0.76 -0.35
C PRO A 252 -4.36 -0.16 -1.55
N ARG A 253 -3.65 -1.29 -1.52
CA ARG A 253 -3.54 -2.20 -2.67
C ARG A 253 -4.87 -2.79 -3.14
N HIS A 254 -5.80 -3.02 -2.25
CA HIS A 254 -7.15 -3.47 -2.62
C HIS A 254 -7.92 -2.39 -3.41
N ILE A 255 -7.69 -1.11 -3.13
CA ILE A 255 -8.29 0.02 -3.86
C ILE A 255 -7.64 0.20 -5.23
N THR A 256 -6.30 0.09 -5.35
CA THR A 256 -5.64 0.19 -6.67
C THR A 256 -6.11 -0.93 -7.61
N LYS A 257 -6.25 -2.16 -7.10
CA LYS A 257 -6.82 -3.30 -7.83
C LYS A 257 -8.27 -3.05 -8.21
N TYR A 258 -9.06 -2.53 -7.29
CA TYR A 258 -10.46 -2.20 -7.50
C TYR A 258 -10.64 -1.14 -8.61
N CYS A 259 -9.86 -0.06 -8.59
CA CYS A 259 -9.90 0.96 -9.66
C CYS A 259 -9.53 0.37 -11.03
N ALA A 260 -8.49 -0.47 -11.09
CA ALA A 260 -8.10 -1.13 -12.34
C ALA A 260 -9.22 -2.08 -12.86
N GLU A 261 -10.03 -2.65 -11.95
CA GLU A 261 -11.20 -3.45 -12.31
C GLU A 261 -12.41 -2.63 -12.74
N LEU A 262 -12.64 -1.47 -12.13
CA LEU A 262 -13.73 -0.56 -12.49
C LEU A 262 -13.63 -0.10 -13.94
N ILE A 263 -12.44 0.29 -14.39
CA ILE A 263 -12.23 0.74 -15.78
C ILE A 263 -11.79 -0.38 -16.72
N ASP A 264 -11.84 -1.64 -16.26
CA ASP A 264 -11.54 -2.86 -17.01
C ASP A 264 -10.20 -2.80 -17.76
N VAL A 265 -9.11 -2.57 -17.03
CA VAL A 265 -7.75 -2.59 -17.59
C VAL A 265 -7.44 -3.97 -18.15
N THR A 266 -6.93 -4.04 -19.37
CA THR A 266 -6.59 -5.28 -20.09
C THR A 266 -5.26 -5.15 -20.82
N ALA A 267 -4.71 -6.25 -21.32
CA ALA A 267 -3.47 -6.25 -22.10
C ALA A 267 -3.50 -5.39 -23.39
N LYS A 268 -4.68 -4.94 -23.82
CA LYS A 268 -4.84 -4.05 -24.98
C LYS A 268 -4.64 -2.58 -24.65
N ASP A 269 -4.61 -2.26 -23.37
CA ASP A 269 -4.57 -0.88 -22.90
C ASP A 269 -3.13 -0.35 -22.83
N LYS A 270 -3.02 0.96 -23.00
CA LYS A 270 -1.85 1.74 -22.63
C LYS A 270 -2.21 2.59 -21.42
N VAL A 271 -1.51 2.39 -20.31
CA VAL A 271 -1.91 2.91 -18.99
C VAL A 271 -0.93 3.95 -18.50
N ILE A 272 -1.47 5.02 -17.90
CA ILE A 272 -0.65 6.07 -17.27
C ILE A 272 -1.09 6.33 -15.83
N ASP A 273 -0.09 6.60 -14.98
CA ASP A 273 -0.24 7.17 -13.64
C ASP A 273 0.70 8.37 -13.51
N ILE A 274 0.16 9.57 -13.56
CA ILE A 274 0.96 10.81 -13.58
C ILE A 274 1.39 11.29 -12.18
N ALA A 275 1.05 10.56 -11.14
CA ALA A 275 1.48 10.76 -9.75
C ALA A 275 1.68 9.39 -9.10
N CYS A 276 2.58 8.58 -9.68
CA CYS A 276 2.58 7.13 -9.48
C CYS A 276 2.99 6.67 -8.07
N GLY A 277 3.61 7.54 -7.28
CA GLY A 277 4.07 7.14 -5.96
C GLY A 277 4.96 5.90 -6.03
N SER A 278 4.72 4.92 -5.19
CA SER A 278 5.42 3.62 -5.23
C SER A 278 4.92 2.66 -6.33
N GLY A 279 4.17 3.13 -7.30
CA GLY A 279 3.70 2.35 -8.44
C GLY A 279 2.47 1.48 -8.16
N GLY A 280 1.64 1.81 -7.17
CA GLY A 280 0.50 0.98 -6.78
C GLY A 280 -0.50 0.69 -7.89
N PHE A 281 -0.91 1.71 -8.63
CA PHE A 281 -1.81 1.56 -9.77
C PHE A 281 -1.12 0.89 -10.96
N LEU A 282 0.16 1.15 -11.18
CA LEU A 282 0.94 0.50 -12.24
C LEU A 282 1.05 -1.01 -12.00
N VAL A 283 1.36 -1.43 -10.77
CA VAL A 283 1.38 -2.84 -10.37
C VAL A 283 0.00 -3.50 -10.56
N ALA A 284 -1.07 -2.87 -10.10
CA ALA A 284 -2.43 -3.39 -10.26
C ALA A 284 -2.83 -3.52 -11.74
N SER A 285 -2.42 -2.55 -12.56
CA SER A 285 -2.62 -2.58 -14.02
C SER A 285 -1.81 -3.68 -14.67
N PHE A 286 -0.52 -3.81 -14.35
CA PHE A 286 0.35 -4.85 -14.86
C PHE A 286 -0.20 -6.25 -14.59
N ASP A 287 -0.60 -6.53 -13.35
CA ASP A 287 -1.15 -7.83 -12.95
C ASP A 287 -2.41 -8.18 -13.77
N ARG A 288 -3.30 -7.21 -14.01
CA ARG A 288 -4.49 -7.43 -14.84
C ARG A 288 -4.15 -7.63 -16.32
N MET A 289 -3.24 -6.81 -16.83
CA MET A 289 -2.77 -6.91 -18.22
C MET A 289 -2.11 -8.27 -18.46
N MET A 290 -1.25 -8.73 -17.57
CA MET A 290 -0.62 -10.06 -17.65
C MET A 290 -1.64 -11.21 -17.60
N LYS A 291 -2.67 -11.13 -16.74
CA LYS A 291 -3.77 -12.12 -16.70
C LYS A 291 -4.56 -12.18 -18.00
N THR A 292 -4.72 -11.06 -18.68
CA THR A 292 -5.49 -10.96 -19.92
C THR A 292 -4.64 -11.13 -21.19
N SER A 293 -3.33 -11.04 -21.11
CA SER A 293 -2.39 -11.12 -22.24
C SER A 293 -2.56 -12.42 -23.03
N LYS A 294 -2.62 -13.57 -22.35
CA LYS A 294 -2.85 -14.88 -22.97
C LYS A 294 -4.18 -14.94 -23.70
N LYS A 295 -5.25 -14.38 -23.09
CA LYS A 295 -6.60 -14.36 -23.70
C LYS A 295 -6.64 -13.57 -25.00
N PHE A 296 -5.89 -12.48 -25.08
CA PHE A 296 -5.86 -11.60 -26.25
C PHE A 296 -4.69 -11.89 -27.20
N GLY A 297 -3.83 -12.87 -26.91
CA GLY A 297 -2.65 -13.19 -27.72
C GLY A 297 -1.61 -12.09 -27.77
N ILE A 298 -1.51 -11.25 -26.73
CA ILE A 298 -0.58 -10.13 -26.63
C ILE A 298 0.67 -10.59 -25.89
N PRO A 299 1.88 -10.46 -26.49
CA PRO A 299 3.13 -10.78 -25.81
C PRO A 299 3.33 -9.98 -24.52
N SER A 300 3.98 -10.58 -23.54
CA SER A 300 4.28 -9.92 -22.24
C SER A 300 5.17 -8.68 -22.40
N GLU A 301 6.03 -8.66 -23.41
CA GLU A 301 6.90 -7.54 -23.75
C GLU A 301 6.09 -6.29 -24.08
N ILE A 302 5.01 -6.42 -24.87
CA ILE A 302 4.11 -5.30 -25.20
C ILE A 302 3.40 -4.78 -23.96
N VAL A 303 3.00 -5.67 -23.03
CA VAL A 303 2.38 -5.26 -21.76
C VAL A 303 3.35 -4.40 -20.96
N ARG A 304 4.62 -4.81 -20.86
CA ARG A 304 5.66 -4.07 -20.13
C ARG A 304 5.92 -2.68 -20.72
N GLU A 305 5.87 -2.54 -22.03
CA GLU A 305 6.05 -1.26 -22.73
C GLU A 305 4.81 -0.34 -22.70
N SER A 306 3.70 -0.83 -22.14
CA SER A 306 2.42 -0.12 -22.14
C SER A 306 2.10 0.62 -20.84
N LEU A 307 3.02 0.65 -19.87
CA LEU A 307 2.85 1.27 -18.56
C LEU A 307 3.73 2.50 -18.41
N TYR A 308 3.12 3.61 -17.99
CA TYR A 308 3.79 4.91 -17.84
C TYR A 308 3.50 5.51 -16.48
N GLY A 309 4.52 6.10 -15.85
CA GLY A 309 4.38 6.74 -14.55
C GLY A 309 5.33 7.91 -14.36
N PHE A 310 4.89 8.91 -13.59
CA PHE A 310 5.72 10.05 -13.18
C PHE A 310 5.68 10.21 -11.67
N ASP A 311 6.80 10.53 -11.07
CA ASP A 311 6.89 11.01 -9.69
C ASP A 311 8.11 11.92 -9.54
N THR A 312 7.93 13.04 -8.83
CA THR A 312 8.99 14.03 -8.59
C THR A 312 9.96 13.63 -7.50
N ASN A 313 9.53 12.78 -6.57
CA ASN A 313 10.36 12.34 -5.46
C ASN A 313 11.26 11.16 -5.87
N PRO A 314 12.59 11.31 -5.92
CA PRO A 314 13.48 10.26 -6.41
C PRO A 314 13.43 8.98 -5.57
N THR A 315 13.24 9.10 -4.25
CA THR A 315 13.10 7.93 -3.37
C THR A 315 11.83 7.15 -3.71
N VAL A 316 10.70 7.83 -3.85
CA VAL A 316 9.41 7.21 -4.15
C VAL A 316 9.40 6.61 -5.56
N TRP A 317 9.95 7.34 -6.54
CA TRP A 317 10.17 6.85 -7.89
C TRP A 317 11.02 5.56 -7.92
N SER A 318 12.10 5.51 -7.14
CA SER A 318 12.93 4.30 -7.07
C SER A 318 12.16 3.08 -6.54
N LEU A 319 11.22 3.30 -5.60
CA LEU A 319 10.33 2.23 -5.11
C LEU A 319 9.38 1.75 -6.20
N ALA A 320 8.81 2.65 -7.01
CA ALA A 320 7.98 2.28 -8.14
C ALA A 320 8.77 1.45 -9.16
N ALA A 321 9.99 1.90 -9.51
CA ALA A 321 10.87 1.17 -10.41
C ALA A 321 11.22 -0.23 -9.88
N LEU A 322 11.55 -0.36 -8.58
CA LEU A 322 11.81 -1.65 -7.94
C LEU A 322 10.58 -2.55 -7.90
N ASN A 323 9.40 -2.00 -7.59
CA ASN A 323 8.15 -2.76 -7.58
C ASN A 323 7.87 -3.42 -8.94
N MET A 324 8.12 -2.70 -10.02
CA MET A 324 7.95 -3.22 -11.37
C MET A 324 9.08 -4.19 -11.74
N PHE A 325 10.33 -3.88 -11.39
CA PHE A 325 11.49 -4.75 -11.60
C PHE A 325 11.30 -6.14 -10.98
N PHE A 326 10.90 -6.22 -9.72
CA PHE A 326 10.69 -7.52 -9.03
C PHE A 326 9.53 -8.33 -9.58
N ARG A 327 8.63 -7.71 -10.36
CA ARG A 327 7.57 -8.41 -11.11
C ARG A 327 8.00 -8.85 -12.50
N GLY A 328 9.30 -8.71 -12.79
CA GLY A 328 9.87 -9.01 -14.10
C GLY A 328 9.49 -7.99 -15.17
N ASP A 329 9.06 -6.80 -14.74
CA ASP A 329 8.86 -5.65 -15.61
C ASP A 329 9.95 -4.61 -15.33
N GLY A 330 10.75 -4.32 -16.30
CA GLY A 330 11.75 -3.25 -16.27
C GLY A 330 11.64 -2.32 -17.48
N LYS A 331 10.65 -2.59 -18.36
CA LYS A 331 10.42 -1.80 -19.57
C LYS A 331 9.37 -0.72 -19.39
N SER A 332 8.68 -0.68 -18.25
CA SER A 332 7.76 0.41 -17.92
C SER A 332 8.46 1.77 -17.96
N HIS A 333 7.78 2.74 -18.54
CA HIS A 333 8.25 4.12 -18.67
C HIS A 333 7.91 4.89 -17.38
N ILE A 334 8.68 4.63 -16.32
CA ILE A 334 8.53 5.32 -15.04
C ILE A 334 9.68 6.31 -14.90
N GLU A 335 9.34 7.60 -14.83
CA GLU A 335 10.30 8.69 -14.87
C GLU A 335 10.27 9.54 -13.60
N ASN A 336 11.45 10.00 -13.16
CA ASN A 336 11.57 10.90 -12.01
C ASN A 336 11.56 12.35 -12.51
N VAL A 337 10.37 12.81 -12.89
CA VAL A 337 10.12 14.16 -13.41
C VAL A 337 8.74 14.65 -13.00
N SER A 338 8.50 15.96 -13.05
CA SER A 338 7.16 16.51 -12.90
C SER A 338 6.31 16.21 -14.14
N CYS A 339 5.09 15.72 -13.93
CA CYS A 339 4.12 15.57 -15.02
C CYS A 339 3.70 16.92 -15.63
N PHE A 340 3.92 18.04 -14.90
CA PHE A 340 3.61 19.40 -15.37
C PHE A 340 4.71 20.06 -16.17
N GLU A 341 5.89 19.45 -16.30
CA GLU A 341 6.90 19.91 -17.26
C GLU A 341 6.36 19.84 -18.69
N GLU A 342 6.68 20.83 -19.51
CA GLU A 342 6.17 20.94 -20.88
C GLU A 342 6.52 19.72 -21.73
N SER A 343 7.75 19.22 -21.60
CA SER A 343 8.20 17.98 -22.26
C SER A 343 7.38 16.76 -21.83
N SER A 344 7.04 16.66 -20.55
CA SER A 344 6.22 15.57 -20.02
C SER A 344 4.81 15.65 -20.58
N LYS A 345 4.16 16.85 -20.58
CA LYS A 345 2.82 17.06 -21.14
C LYS A 345 2.73 16.69 -22.61
N GLU A 346 3.68 17.14 -23.44
CA GLU A 346 3.73 16.80 -24.85
C GLU A 346 3.93 15.30 -25.09
N ASN A 347 4.76 14.67 -24.25
CA ASN A 347 5.04 13.25 -24.35
C ASN A 347 3.85 12.36 -24.02
N VAL A 348 2.87 12.83 -23.23
CA VAL A 348 1.72 12.01 -22.82
C VAL A 348 0.43 12.33 -23.56
N LYS A 349 0.30 13.48 -24.17
CA LYS A 349 -0.96 13.99 -24.76
C LYS A 349 -1.59 13.02 -25.77
N ASN A 350 -2.86 12.66 -25.54
CA ASN A 350 -3.68 11.79 -26.40
C ASN A 350 -3.05 10.40 -26.72
N LYS A 351 -2.27 9.84 -25.80
CA LYS A 351 -1.54 8.58 -26.07
C LYS A 351 -2.09 7.36 -25.33
N PHE A 352 -2.89 7.54 -24.28
CA PHE A 352 -3.28 6.46 -23.38
C PHE A 352 -4.76 6.10 -23.49
N THR A 353 -5.06 4.85 -23.19
CA THR A 353 -6.46 4.37 -23.15
C THR A 353 -7.00 4.37 -21.73
N LYS A 354 -6.15 4.29 -20.73
CA LYS A 354 -6.49 4.28 -19.32
C LYS A 354 -5.57 5.19 -18.51
N ALA A 355 -6.14 5.91 -17.55
CA ALA A 355 -5.42 6.64 -16.53
C ALA A 355 -5.90 6.21 -15.14
N LEU A 356 -4.97 5.95 -14.24
CA LEU A 356 -5.26 5.64 -12.84
C LEU A 356 -4.32 6.47 -11.98
N LEU A 357 -4.86 7.19 -11.00
CA LEU A 357 -4.02 8.03 -10.15
C LEU A 357 -4.68 8.32 -8.80
N ASN A 358 -3.85 8.63 -7.83
CA ASN A 358 -4.20 9.27 -6.57
C ASN A 358 -3.21 10.43 -6.38
N PRO A 359 -3.53 11.64 -6.86
CA PRO A 359 -2.63 12.78 -6.78
C PRO A 359 -2.40 13.20 -5.32
N PRO A 360 -1.34 13.93 -5.03
CA PRO A 360 -1.07 14.45 -3.70
C PRO A 360 -2.22 15.36 -3.25
N PHE A 361 -2.60 15.24 -1.96
CA PHE A 361 -3.72 16.01 -1.40
C PHE A 361 -3.29 17.41 -0.97
N SER A 362 -4.13 18.40 -1.27
CA SER A 362 -4.03 19.79 -0.76
C SER A 362 -2.68 20.45 -1.03
N GLN A 363 -2.23 20.45 -2.26
CA GLN A 363 -1.12 21.30 -2.69
C GLN A 363 -1.67 22.60 -3.26
N ASP A 364 -1.15 23.73 -2.81
CA ASP A 364 -1.61 25.06 -3.23
C ASP A 364 -1.20 25.38 -4.67
N GLU A 365 0.03 24.96 -5.06
CA GLU A 365 0.59 25.24 -6.38
C GLU A 365 0.07 24.30 -7.47
N GLU A 366 -0.16 23.03 -7.14
CA GLU A 366 -0.61 21.97 -8.05
C GLU A 366 -1.79 21.22 -7.42
N PRO A 367 -3.02 21.80 -7.42
CA PRO A 367 -4.18 21.15 -6.80
C PRO A 367 -4.63 19.90 -7.58
N GLU A 368 -5.34 19.01 -6.90
CA GLU A 368 -5.80 17.72 -7.44
C GLU A 368 -6.54 17.85 -8.78
N ARG A 369 -7.27 18.97 -8.99
CA ARG A 369 -8.01 19.25 -10.24
C ARG A 369 -7.09 19.38 -11.46
N ASP A 370 -5.85 19.85 -11.27
CA ASP A 370 -4.89 20.03 -12.37
C ASP A 370 -4.32 18.68 -12.81
N PHE A 371 -4.04 17.78 -11.85
CA PHE A 371 -3.71 16.38 -12.15
C PHE A 371 -4.85 15.68 -12.89
N ILE A 372 -6.10 15.86 -12.46
CA ILE A 372 -7.25 15.26 -13.15
C ILE A 372 -7.33 15.78 -14.60
N SER A 373 -7.17 17.09 -14.79
CA SER A 373 -7.23 17.71 -16.11
C SER A 373 -6.10 17.19 -17.02
N LEU A 374 -4.87 17.10 -16.53
CA LEU A 374 -3.72 16.57 -17.28
C LEU A 374 -3.88 15.07 -17.60
N ALA A 375 -4.39 14.28 -16.66
CA ALA A 375 -4.70 12.87 -16.90
C ALA A 375 -5.74 12.70 -18.02
N MET A 376 -6.78 13.53 -18.04
CA MET A 376 -7.78 13.51 -19.12
C MET A 376 -7.19 13.95 -20.48
N GLU A 377 -6.29 14.91 -20.50
CA GLU A 377 -5.57 15.33 -21.73
C GLU A 377 -4.61 14.26 -22.25
N SER A 378 -4.07 13.43 -21.38
CA SER A 378 -3.21 12.30 -21.76
C SER A 378 -3.97 11.18 -22.46
N LEU A 379 -5.27 11.08 -22.22
CA LEU A 379 -6.13 10.02 -22.74
C LEU A 379 -6.53 10.29 -24.20
N GLN A 380 -6.62 9.22 -24.97
CA GLN A 380 -7.27 9.22 -26.28
C GLN A 380 -8.77 9.47 -26.12
N THR A 381 -9.44 9.87 -27.21
CA THR A 381 -10.91 9.96 -27.24
C THR A 381 -11.52 8.64 -26.76
N MET A 382 -12.47 8.71 -25.84
CA MET A 382 -13.12 7.57 -25.19
C MET A 382 -12.22 6.82 -24.18
N GLY A 383 -11.00 7.25 -23.92
CA GLY A 383 -10.18 6.72 -22.85
C GLY A 383 -10.84 6.87 -21.49
N LEU A 384 -10.54 5.98 -20.54
CA LEU A 384 -11.17 5.97 -19.22
C LEU A 384 -10.14 6.31 -18.13
N MET A 385 -10.59 7.10 -17.17
CA MET A 385 -9.86 7.43 -15.96
C MET A 385 -10.58 6.90 -14.72
N ALA A 386 -9.82 6.39 -13.75
CA ALA A 386 -10.25 6.22 -12.37
C ALA A 386 -9.29 6.98 -11.46
N VAL A 387 -9.77 7.98 -10.77
CA VAL A 387 -8.97 8.80 -9.86
C VAL A 387 -9.53 8.74 -8.45
N VAL A 388 -8.63 8.63 -7.46
CA VAL A 388 -8.97 8.70 -6.03
C VAL A 388 -8.52 10.05 -5.53
N VAL A 389 -9.45 10.87 -5.05
CA VAL A 389 -9.18 12.23 -4.56
C VAL A 389 -10.03 12.55 -3.34
N LYS A 390 -9.71 13.64 -2.65
CA LYS A 390 -10.57 14.16 -1.58
C LYS A 390 -11.97 14.44 -2.10
N SER A 391 -12.99 14.07 -1.30
CA SER A 391 -14.39 14.28 -1.67
C SER A 391 -14.73 15.75 -1.83
N GLY A 392 -14.08 16.66 -1.10
CA GLY A 392 -14.32 18.10 -1.15
C GLY A 392 -14.18 18.70 -2.55
N ILE A 393 -13.26 18.21 -3.40
CA ILE A 393 -13.12 18.74 -4.78
C ILE A 393 -14.43 18.66 -5.59
N PHE A 394 -15.31 17.73 -5.22
CA PHE A 394 -16.56 17.48 -5.91
C PHE A 394 -17.75 18.24 -5.33
N ALA A 395 -17.59 18.86 -4.16
CA ALA A 395 -18.64 19.60 -3.44
C ALA A 395 -18.31 21.08 -3.28
N ASP A 396 -17.04 21.43 -2.99
CA ASP A 396 -16.63 22.77 -2.62
C ASP A 396 -16.88 23.81 -3.74
N ASP A 397 -17.33 25.00 -3.37
CA ASP A 397 -17.65 26.10 -4.30
C ASP A 397 -16.45 26.57 -5.11
N ASP A 398 -15.25 26.55 -4.53
CA ASP A 398 -13.98 26.92 -5.19
C ASP A 398 -13.69 26.10 -6.45
N ASN A 399 -14.26 24.90 -6.53
CA ASN A 399 -14.09 23.99 -7.65
C ASN A 399 -15.29 23.96 -8.62
N ALA A 400 -16.34 24.74 -8.37
CA ALA A 400 -17.58 24.70 -9.16
C ALA A 400 -17.36 25.05 -10.65
N LEU A 401 -16.53 26.07 -10.92
CA LEU A 401 -16.20 26.46 -12.28
C LEU A 401 -15.44 25.34 -13.01
N TRP A 402 -14.44 24.76 -12.36
CA TRP A 402 -13.68 23.63 -12.92
C TRP A 402 -14.59 22.43 -13.21
N ARG A 403 -15.49 22.06 -12.30
CA ARG A 403 -16.45 20.96 -12.51
C ARG A 403 -17.32 21.22 -13.74
N SER A 404 -17.82 22.42 -13.90
CA SER A 404 -18.65 22.80 -15.04
C SER A 404 -17.88 22.74 -16.37
N GLU A 405 -16.63 23.23 -16.41
CA GLU A 405 -15.77 23.15 -17.59
C GLU A 405 -15.35 21.71 -17.90
N PHE A 406 -15.12 20.89 -16.87
CA PHE A 406 -14.84 19.46 -17.02
C PHE A 406 -15.96 18.74 -17.77
N LEU A 407 -17.22 18.97 -17.42
CA LEU A 407 -18.37 18.35 -18.07
C LEU A 407 -18.59 18.81 -19.51
N LYS A 408 -18.13 19.99 -19.88
CA LYS A 408 -18.18 20.47 -21.28
C LYS A 408 -17.22 19.69 -22.19
N LYS A 409 -16.16 19.09 -21.63
CA LYS A 409 -15.12 18.40 -22.36
C LYS A 409 -15.17 16.89 -22.20
N HIS A 410 -15.58 16.42 -21.04
CA HIS A 410 -15.49 15.02 -20.60
C HIS A 410 -16.82 14.56 -19.98
N SER A 411 -16.97 13.26 -19.77
CA SER A 411 -18.14 12.72 -19.08
C SER A 411 -17.76 11.90 -17.86
N VAL A 412 -18.56 12.04 -16.80
CA VAL A 412 -18.46 11.25 -15.57
C VAL A 412 -19.45 10.08 -15.66
N PHE A 413 -18.97 8.86 -15.41
CA PHE A 413 -19.81 7.66 -15.39
C PHE A 413 -20.12 7.18 -13.99
N GLY A 414 -19.23 7.42 -13.04
CA GLY A 414 -19.42 6.96 -11.68
C GLY A 414 -18.64 7.75 -10.66
N MET A 415 -19.25 7.84 -9.49
CA MET A 415 -18.69 8.43 -8.27
C MET A 415 -18.90 7.43 -7.14
N ILE A 416 -17.83 7.03 -6.46
CA ILE A 416 -17.89 6.02 -5.40
C ILE A 416 -17.15 6.55 -4.18
N SER A 417 -17.90 6.92 -3.14
CA SER A 417 -17.32 7.34 -1.87
C SER A 417 -16.75 6.13 -1.11
N LEU A 418 -15.60 6.34 -0.51
CA LEU A 418 -14.83 5.34 0.24
C LEU A 418 -14.94 5.57 1.75
N PRO A 419 -14.62 4.57 2.59
CA PRO A 419 -14.63 4.75 4.04
C PRO A 419 -13.68 5.86 4.49
N GLY A 420 -14.11 6.73 5.42
CA GLY A 420 -13.32 7.87 5.90
C GLY A 420 -12.03 7.49 6.66
N ASP A 421 -11.89 6.23 7.08
CA ASP A 421 -10.68 5.71 7.69
C ASP A 421 -9.72 5.02 6.70
N LEU A 422 -10.01 5.08 5.38
CA LEU A 422 -9.23 4.40 4.35
C LEU A 422 -7.76 4.76 4.40
N PHE A 423 -7.45 6.05 4.53
CA PHE A 423 -6.09 6.57 4.57
C PHE A 423 -5.56 6.77 6.00
N TYR A 424 -6.06 5.97 6.96
CA TYR A 424 -5.56 6.03 8.33
C TYR A 424 -4.00 5.99 8.36
N PRO A 425 -3.30 6.81 9.19
CA PRO A 425 -3.82 7.64 10.28
C PRO A 425 -4.49 8.97 9.86
N THR A 426 -4.39 9.38 8.62
CA THR A 426 -5.05 10.58 8.10
C THR A 426 -6.55 10.32 7.92
N ALA A 427 -7.38 11.12 8.57
CA ALA A 427 -8.83 11.06 8.37
C ALA A 427 -9.20 11.98 7.20
N VAL A 428 -9.41 11.40 6.03
CA VAL A 428 -9.77 12.13 4.80
C VAL A 428 -10.84 11.35 4.07
N ASP A 429 -11.96 11.99 3.86
CA ASP A 429 -13.01 11.45 2.99
C ASP A 429 -12.56 11.51 1.54
N THR A 430 -12.60 10.36 0.88
CA THR A 430 -12.15 10.22 -0.50
C THR A 430 -13.20 9.57 -1.36
N THR A 431 -13.17 9.94 -2.64
CA THR A 431 -14.10 9.45 -3.65
C THR A 431 -13.32 8.98 -4.89
N ILE A 432 -13.73 7.86 -5.46
CA ILE A 432 -13.28 7.41 -6.78
C ILE A 432 -14.19 8.07 -7.82
N MET A 433 -13.61 8.87 -8.74
CA MET A 433 -14.30 9.34 -9.94
C MET A 433 -13.90 8.47 -11.13
N ILE A 434 -14.89 8.00 -11.88
CA ILE A 434 -14.70 7.29 -13.14
C ILE A 434 -15.19 8.19 -14.26
N ALA A 435 -14.27 8.60 -15.15
CA ALA A 435 -14.56 9.55 -16.22
C ALA A 435 -14.07 9.05 -17.58
N GLN A 436 -14.72 9.56 -18.65
CA GLN A 436 -14.35 9.28 -20.04
C GLN A 436 -13.86 10.55 -20.73
N ALA A 437 -12.73 10.45 -21.39
CA ALA A 437 -12.07 11.57 -22.03
C ALA A 437 -12.71 11.96 -23.38
N HIS A 438 -12.70 13.27 -23.63
CA HIS A 438 -13.07 13.89 -24.91
C HIS A 438 -14.47 13.53 -25.41
N ARG A 439 -15.41 13.34 -24.47
CA ARG A 439 -16.82 13.17 -24.68
C ARG A 439 -17.59 14.09 -23.73
N PRO A 440 -18.18 15.19 -24.21
CA PRO A 440 -18.99 16.07 -23.37
C PRO A 440 -20.13 15.32 -22.66
N GLN A 441 -20.43 15.72 -21.44
CA GLN A 441 -21.53 15.16 -20.66
C GLN A 441 -22.86 15.59 -21.24
N MET A 442 -23.71 14.66 -21.62
CA MET A 442 -25.07 14.96 -22.11
C MET A 442 -26.06 14.97 -20.94
N LYS A 443 -27.06 15.85 -20.97
CA LYS A 443 -28.11 15.94 -19.93
C LYS A 443 -28.82 14.61 -19.69
N SER A 444 -28.96 13.79 -20.74
CA SER A 444 -29.61 12.48 -20.70
C SER A 444 -28.71 11.37 -20.12
N ASP A 445 -27.42 11.62 -19.97
CA ASP A 445 -26.50 10.63 -19.44
C ASP A 445 -26.85 10.32 -17.98
N LYS A 446 -26.57 9.08 -17.60
CA LYS A 446 -26.75 8.59 -16.24
C LYS A 446 -25.41 8.44 -15.57
N ILE A 447 -25.35 8.73 -14.27
CA ILE A 447 -24.16 8.67 -13.45
C ILE A 447 -24.44 7.72 -12.29
N PHE A 448 -23.52 6.81 -12.07
CA PHE A 448 -23.56 5.84 -10.98
C PHE A 448 -23.00 6.48 -9.72
N MET A 449 -23.80 6.60 -8.67
CA MET A 449 -23.43 7.12 -7.36
C MET A 449 -23.44 5.98 -6.37
N ALA A 450 -22.34 5.76 -5.65
CA ALA A 450 -22.26 4.70 -4.64
C ALA A 450 -21.48 5.14 -3.40
N LYS A 451 -21.76 4.48 -2.28
CA LYS A 451 -20.97 4.62 -1.06
C LYS A 451 -20.58 3.25 -0.55
N ILE A 452 -19.30 3.10 -0.24
CA ILE A 452 -18.71 1.92 0.38
C ILE A 452 -18.44 2.24 1.84
N TRP A 453 -19.12 1.55 2.74
CA TRP A 453 -18.94 1.68 4.19
C TRP A 453 -17.90 0.68 4.71
N ASN A 454 -17.80 -0.48 4.06
CA ASN A 454 -16.87 -1.55 4.40
C ASN A 454 -16.10 -1.99 3.16
N ASP A 455 -14.82 -1.62 3.11
CA ASP A 455 -13.90 -2.01 2.04
C ASP A 455 -13.16 -3.33 2.32
N GLY A 456 -13.53 -4.05 3.39
CA GLY A 456 -12.87 -5.25 3.88
C GLY A 456 -11.85 -4.99 4.99
N TYR A 457 -11.77 -3.75 5.46
CA TYR A 457 -10.87 -3.36 6.54
C TYR A 457 -11.56 -2.41 7.52
N LYS A 458 -11.20 -2.48 8.79
CA LYS A 458 -11.73 -1.60 9.84
C LYS A 458 -10.60 -1.13 10.76
N LYS A 459 -10.69 0.13 11.21
CA LYS A 459 -9.80 0.68 12.23
C LYS A 459 -10.02 -0.02 13.56
N LEU A 460 -8.97 -0.63 14.10
CA LEU A 460 -8.97 -1.27 15.42
C LEU A 460 -7.64 -1.01 16.12
N LYS A 461 -7.67 -0.41 17.32
CA LYS A 461 -6.48 -0.13 18.15
C LYS A 461 -5.32 0.51 17.37
N GLY A 462 -5.62 1.55 16.56
CA GLY A 462 -4.60 2.30 15.82
C GLY A 462 -4.07 1.63 14.56
N LYS A 463 -4.70 0.56 14.08
CA LYS A 463 -4.39 -0.13 12.82
C LYS A 463 -5.67 -0.41 12.03
N ARG A 464 -5.57 -0.56 10.72
CA ARG A 464 -6.65 -1.16 9.93
C ARG A 464 -6.41 -2.66 9.83
N VAL A 465 -7.39 -3.43 10.24
CA VAL A 465 -7.37 -4.90 10.19
C VAL A 465 -8.43 -5.41 9.22
N GLU A 466 -8.14 -6.53 8.59
CA GLU A 466 -9.08 -7.18 7.68
C GLU A 466 -10.33 -7.64 8.41
N VAL A 467 -11.50 -7.41 7.81
CA VAL A 467 -12.81 -7.82 8.30
C VAL A 467 -13.63 -8.40 7.15
N GLU A 468 -14.59 -9.25 7.50
CA GLU A 468 -15.52 -9.82 6.52
C GLU A 468 -16.54 -8.79 6.04
N GLY A 469 -17.21 -9.09 4.94
CA GLY A 469 -18.34 -8.31 4.42
C GLY A 469 -17.93 -7.11 3.57
N SER A 470 -16.79 -7.16 2.86
CA SER A 470 -16.40 -6.13 1.90
C SER A 470 -17.48 -5.88 0.85
N GLN A 471 -17.86 -4.62 0.68
CA GLN A 471 -18.86 -4.17 -0.31
C GLN A 471 -18.24 -3.90 -1.71
N LEU A 472 -16.91 -3.91 -1.82
CA LEU A 472 -16.21 -3.66 -3.09
C LEU A 472 -16.66 -4.60 -4.21
N PRO A 473 -16.78 -5.93 -4.01
CA PRO A 473 -17.21 -6.85 -5.08
C PRO A 473 -18.65 -6.60 -5.54
N GLU A 474 -19.57 -6.27 -4.62
CA GLU A 474 -20.96 -5.97 -4.94
C GLU A 474 -21.06 -4.70 -5.79
N VAL A 475 -20.44 -3.60 -5.33
CA VAL A 475 -20.48 -2.31 -6.04
C VAL A 475 -19.82 -2.43 -7.41
N LEU A 476 -18.74 -3.20 -7.55
CA LEU A 476 -18.11 -3.49 -8.83
C LEU A 476 -19.05 -4.22 -9.80
N ASP A 477 -19.77 -5.25 -9.33
CA ASP A 477 -20.73 -5.98 -10.18
C ASP A 477 -21.90 -5.07 -10.59
N LEU A 478 -22.39 -4.24 -9.68
CA LEU A 478 -23.45 -3.26 -9.97
C LEU A 478 -22.97 -2.21 -10.99
N PHE A 479 -21.75 -1.70 -10.85
CA PHE A 479 -21.16 -0.77 -11.83
C PHE A 479 -20.99 -1.43 -13.20
N LYS A 480 -20.50 -2.67 -13.27
CA LYS A 480 -20.40 -3.43 -14.54
C LYS A 480 -21.76 -3.69 -15.17
N LYS A 481 -22.81 -3.91 -14.38
CA LYS A 481 -24.19 -4.00 -14.86
C LYS A 481 -24.68 -2.67 -15.43
N PHE A 482 -24.42 -1.58 -14.72
CA PHE A 482 -24.74 -0.22 -15.15
C PHE A 482 -24.09 0.11 -16.49
N MET A 483 -22.78 -0.12 -16.64
CA MET A 483 -22.05 0.10 -17.90
C MET A 483 -22.58 -0.72 -19.09
N LYS A 484 -23.28 -1.85 -18.82
CA LYS A 484 -23.97 -2.66 -19.82
C LYS A 484 -25.45 -2.29 -19.99
N ASN A 485 -25.87 -1.16 -19.50
CA ASN A 485 -27.27 -0.69 -19.51
C ASN A 485 -28.26 -1.68 -18.87
N LYS A 486 -27.81 -2.49 -17.92
CA LYS A 486 -28.67 -3.39 -17.16
C LYS A 486 -29.27 -2.66 -15.96
N LYS A 487 -30.42 -3.13 -15.49
CA LYS A 487 -31.09 -2.58 -14.30
C LYS A 487 -30.21 -2.82 -13.06
N VAL A 488 -29.98 -1.76 -12.30
CA VAL A 488 -29.26 -1.76 -11.01
C VAL A 488 -30.27 -1.44 -9.91
N LYS A 489 -30.23 -2.20 -8.82
CA LYS A 489 -31.01 -1.94 -7.59
C LYS A 489 -30.19 -2.40 -6.40
N SER A 490 -29.83 -1.49 -5.50
CA SER A 490 -29.13 -1.76 -4.23
C SER A 490 -29.30 -0.53 -3.35
N GLU A 491 -29.20 -0.70 -2.04
CA GLU A 491 -29.18 0.40 -1.08
C GLU A 491 -27.85 1.19 -1.11
N LEU A 492 -26.81 0.57 -1.63
CA LEU A 492 -25.47 1.18 -1.76
C LEU A 492 -25.35 2.10 -2.98
N VAL A 493 -26.35 2.10 -3.88
CA VAL A 493 -26.20 2.70 -5.21
C VAL A 493 -27.45 3.47 -5.62
N THR A 494 -27.25 4.67 -6.15
CA THR A 494 -28.28 5.46 -6.84
C THR A 494 -27.80 5.83 -8.23
N ILE A 495 -28.72 5.82 -9.21
CA ILE A 495 -28.46 6.29 -10.57
C ILE A 495 -29.10 7.66 -10.77
N VAL A 496 -28.25 8.65 -11.01
CA VAL A 496 -28.65 10.06 -11.15
C VAL A 496 -28.54 10.49 -12.61
N SER A 497 -29.42 11.36 -13.09
CA SER A 497 -29.24 11.97 -14.40
C SER A 497 -28.25 13.13 -14.35
N ALA A 498 -27.47 13.31 -15.42
CA ALA A 498 -26.55 14.43 -15.50
C ALA A 498 -27.26 15.79 -15.43
N SER A 499 -28.54 15.88 -15.87
CA SER A 499 -29.34 17.11 -15.70
C SER A 499 -29.51 17.48 -14.23
N GLN A 500 -29.81 16.52 -13.34
CA GLN A 500 -29.94 16.78 -11.90
C GLN A 500 -28.65 17.34 -11.29
N ILE A 501 -27.49 16.77 -11.70
CA ILE A 501 -26.17 17.23 -11.22
C ILE A 501 -25.88 18.66 -11.74
N MET A 502 -26.18 18.94 -13.01
CA MET A 502 -25.96 20.27 -13.61
C MET A 502 -26.82 21.34 -12.99
N GLU A 503 -28.06 21.01 -12.55
CA GLU A 503 -28.99 21.92 -11.90
C GLU A 503 -28.53 22.39 -10.52
N VAL A 504 -27.75 21.58 -9.83
CA VAL A 504 -27.17 21.88 -8.49
C VAL A 504 -25.71 22.31 -8.57
N GLY A 505 -25.25 22.94 -9.65
CA GLY A 505 -23.89 23.48 -9.77
C GLY A 505 -22.82 22.47 -10.07
N ALA A 506 -23.17 21.35 -10.71
CA ALA A 506 -22.25 20.24 -11.02
C ALA A 506 -21.60 19.63 -9.76
N GLU A 507 -22.36 19.48 -8.70
CA GLU A 507 -21.91 18.81 -7.50
C GLU A 507 -22.01 17.29 -7.66
N PHE A 508 -20.88 16.59 -7.43
CA PHE A 508 -20.75 15.14 -7.69
C PHE A 508 -20.69 14.29 -6.41
N SER A 509 -20.94 14.88 -5.24
CA SER A 509 -20.87 14.15 -3.97
C SER A 509 -21.93 13.04 -3.94
N PRO A 510 -21.55 11.75 -3.87
CA PRO A 510 -22.53 10.66 -3.80
C PRO A 510 -23.50 10.79 -2.62
N GLU A 511 -23.05 11.35 -1.51
CA GLU A 511 -23.82 11.52 -0.27
C GLU A 511 -25.10 12.33 -0.45
N GLN A 512 -25.13 13.25 -1.40
CA GLN A 512 -26.33 14.04 -1.71
C GLN A 512 -27.44 13.26 -2.40
N TYR A 513 -27.07 12.19 -3.11
CA TYR A 513 -27.98 11.45 -3.99
C TYR A 513 -28.35 10.08 -3.45
N LEU A 514 -27.61 9.57 -2.49
CA LEU A 514 -27.90 8.29 -1.86
C LEU A 514 -29.02 8.44 -0.82
N PRO A 515 -29.88 7.42 -0.65
CA PRO A 515 -30.84 7.39 0.43
C PRO A 515 -30.12 7.61 1.76
N GLN A 516 -30.53 8.61 2.50
CA GLN A 516 -30.04 8.76 3.88
C GLN A 516 -30.59 7.58 4.68
N PRO A 517 -29.77 6.91 5.50
CA PRO A 517 -30.27 5.90 6.40
C PRO A 517 -31.31 6.59 7.31
N GLU A 518 -32.53 6.05 7.37
CA GLU A 518 -33.48 6.47 8.40
C GLU A 518 -32.85 6.10 9.74
N LEU A 519 -32.35 7.10 10.45
CA LEU A 519 -31.85 6.92 11.80
C LEU A 519 -33.06 6.51 12.67
N SER A 520 -32.91 5.47 13.46
CA SER A 520 -33.89 5.12 14.50
C SER A 520 -34.06 6.31 15.46
N GLU A 521 -35.21 6.41 16.12
CA GLU A 521 -35.44 7.48 17.13
C GLU A 521 -34.31 7.54 18.18
N GLU A 522 -33.75 6.39 18.55
CA GLU A 522 -32.66 6.28 19.51
C GLU A 522 -31.35 6.85 18.93
N GLU A 523 -31.03 6.57 17.68
CA GLU A 523 -29.85 7.11 16.99
C GLU A 523 -30.01 8.62 16.72
N GLN A 524 -31.21 9.10 16.39
CA GLN A 524 -31.50 10.53 16.26
C GLN A 524 -31.30 11.26 17.58
N ASN A 525 -31.75 10.70 18.68
CA ASN A 525 -31.58 11.27 20.01
C ASN A 525 -30.11 11.32 20.43
N ILE A 526 -29.33 10.24 20.18
CA ILE A 526 -27.88 10.19 20.44
C ILE A 526 -27.14 11.22 19.56
N PHE A 527 -27.53 11.37 18.32
CA PHE A 527 -26.94 12.34 17.39
C PHE A 527 -27.20 13.78 17.88
N VAL A 528 -28.44 14.10 18.23
CA VAL A 528 -28.82 15.40 18.79
C VAL A 528 -28.07 15.69 20.10
N GLU A 529 -27.98 14.71 20.99
CA GLU A 529 -27.27 14.84 22.26
C GLU A 529 -25.77 15.13 22.03
N ASN A 530 -25.12 14.42 21.08
CA ASN A 530 -23.71 14.63 20.76
C ASN A 530 -23.45 16.00 20.10
N ILE A 531 -24.31 16.45 19.21
CA ILE A 531 -24.23 17.80 18.63
C ILE A 531 -24.42 18.85 19.73
N THR A 532 -25.42 18.68 20.57
CA THR A 532 -25.67 19.61 21.68
C THR A 532 -24.46 19.71 22.62
N LYS A 533 -23.86 18.57 22.98
CA LYS A 533 -22.62 18.55 23.78
C LYS A 533 -21.48 19.25 23.06
N SER A 534 -21.29 19.03 21.76
CA SER A 534 -20.23 19.67 21.00
C SER A 534 -20.39 21.19 20.93
N ILE A 535 -21.64 21.66 20.71
CA ILE A 535 -21.97 23.09 20.70
C ILE A 535 -21.73 23.71 22.08
N LEU A 536 -22.19 23.05 23.15
CA LEU A 536 -21.97 23.51 24.53
C LEU A 536 -20.48 23.59 24.87
N THR A 537 -19.70 22.57 24.49
CA THR A 537 -18.25 22.57 24.69
C THR A 537 -17.57 23.70 23.91
N ALA A 538 -17.95 23.92 22.67
CA ALA A 538 -17.43 25.02 21.87
C ALA A 538 -17.81 26.40 22.44
N SER A 539 -19.03 26.56 22.97
CA SER A 539 -19.48 27.79 23.60
C SER A 539 -18.68 28.10 24.87
N VAL A 540 -18.42 27.09 25.71
CA VAL A 540 -17.59 27.25 26.92
C VAL A 540 -16.16 27.67 26.54
N CYS A 541 -15.57 27.04 25.52
CA CYS A 541 -14.23 27.44 25.04
C CYS A 541 -14.19 28.88 24.49
N ILE A 542 -15.26 29.33 23.86
CA ILE A 542 -15.35 30.71 23.35
C ILE A 542 -15.51 31.70 24.50
N GLU A 543 -16.29 31.38 25.53
CA GLU A 543 -16.40 32.20 26.75
C GLU A 543 -15.06 32.30 27.50
N ASP A 544 -14.37 31.17 27.67
CA ASP A 544 -13.02 31.16 28.33
C ASP A 544 -12.01 32.01 27.54
N ILE A 545 -11.99 31.91 26.21
CA ILE A 545 -11.12 32.74 25.35
C ILE A 545 -11.51 34.22 25.42
N ALA A 546 -12.79 34.53 25.42
CA ALA A 546 -13.28 35.89 25.52
C ALA A 546 -12.90 36.52 26.87
N ASP A 547 -13.04 35.78 27.96
CA ASP A 547 -12.64 36.23 29.31
C ASP A 547 -11.12 36.42 29.41
N GLU A 548 -10.32 35.53 28.80
CA GLU A 548 -8.86 35.66 28.77
C GLU A 548 -8.43 36.90 27.94
N VAL A 549 -9.06 37.15 26.81
CA VAL A 549 -8.83 38.32 25.96
C VAL A 549 -9.22 39.61 26.68
N LEU A 550 -10.41 39.67 27.30
CA LEU A 550 -10.87 40.84 28.04
C LEU A 550 -10.02 41.13 29.30
N THR A 551 -9.52 40.08 29.93
CA THR A 551 -8.62 40.22 31.10
C THR A 551 -7.26 40.79 30.71
N ASN A 552 -6.73 40.37 29.54
CA ASN A 552 -5.41 40.83 29.09
C ASN A 552 -5.45 42.12 28.26
N PHE A 553 -6.62 42.46 27.68
CA PHE A 553 -6.84 43.67 26.89
C PHE A 553 -8.14 44.37 27.33
N PRO A 554 -8.16 45.06 28.47
CA PRO A 554 -9.38 45.73 28.94
C PRO A 554 -9.77 46.85 27.96
N LEU A 555 -10.88 46.64 27.25
CA LEU A 555 -11.49 47.63 26.39
C LEU A 555 -12.21 48.68 27.28
N SER A 556 -12.04 49.96 26.98
CA SER A 556 -12.80 51.02 27.63
C SER A 556 -14.28 50.89 27.28
N ASP A 557 -15.15 51.07 28.26
CA ASP A 557 -16.61 50.84 28.20
C ASP A 557 -17.37 51.50 27.01
N ASP A 558 -16.75 52.40 26.26
CA ASP A 558 -17.40 53.19 25.21
C ASP A 558 -17.32 52.59 23.79
N LYS A 559 -16.79 51.36 23.58
CA LYS A 559 -16.53 50.84 22.21
C LYS A 559 -16.85 49.36 21.95
N LEU A 560 -17.66 48.71 22.74
CA LEU A 560 -18.16 47.37 22.37
C LEU A 560 -19.33 47.49 21.37
N PRO A 561 -19.18 47.02 20.12
CA PRO A 561 -20.35 46.85 19.29
C PRO A 561 -21.23 45.78 19.94
N GLU A 562 -22.55 46.06 20.04
CA GLU A 562 -23.52 45.01 20.41
C GLU A 562 -23.34 43.83 19.46
N LEU A 563 -22.78 42.73 19.95
CA LEU A 563 -22.74 41.48 19.18
C LEU A 563 -24.19 41.02 18.97
N PRO A 564 -24.56 40.61 17.75
CA PRO A 564 -25.95 40.25 17.41
C PRO A 564 -26.47 38.97 18.11
N TYR A 565 -25.66 38.34 18.95
CA TYR A 565 -26.03 37.13 19.68
C TYR A 565 -25.96 37.41 21.18
N GLY A 566 -27.10 37.79 21.74
CA GLY A 566 -27.23 38.00 23.17
C GLY A 566 -27.30 36.67 23.95
N LYS A 567 -26.74 36.70 25.14
CA LYS A 567 -26.81 35.80 26.31
C LYS A 567 -27.46 34.42 26.13
N SER A 568 -26.92 33.41 26.81
CA SER A 568 -27.32 31.99 26.83
C SER A 568 -28.85 31.69 26.84
N ASP A 569 -29.64 32.57 27.37
CA ASP A 569 -31.12 32.44 27.38
C ASP A 569 -31.81 32.44 25.98
N ASN A 570 -31.07 32.76 24.91
CA ASN A 570 -31.60 32.75 23.54
C ASN A 570 -31.31 31.41 22.81
N ILE A 571 -30.37 30.61 23.26
CA ILE A 571 -30.08 29.31 22.65
C ILE A 571 -31.24 28.35 22.87
N GLU A 572 -31.81 28.31 24.08
CA GLU A 572 -33.02 27.49 24.35
C GLU A 572 -34.25 27.91 23.53
N LYS A 573 -34.39 29.20 23.21
CA LYS A 573 -35.49 29.69 22.35
C LYS A 573 -35.29 29.35 20.86
N PHE A 574 -34.05 29.24 20.40
CA PHE A 574 -33.76 28.89 19.00
C PHE A 574 -34.16 27.44 18.71
N PHE A 575 -33.93 26.52 19.64
CA PHE A 575 -34.34 25.12 19.49
C PHE A 575 -35.83 24.87 19.75
N ALA A 576 -36.52 25.73 20.47
CA ALA A 576 -37.95 25.64 20.70
C ALA A 576 -38.80 26.05 19.48
N VAL A 577 -38.24 26.74 18.49
CA VAL A 577 -38.92 27.20 17.28
C VAL A 577 -38.75 26.24 16.08
N SER A 578 -37.74 25.36 16.11
CA SER A 578 -37.50 24.39 15.04
C SER A 578 -38.14 23.00 15.26
N GLY A 579 -38.91 22.82 16.31
CA GLY A 579 -39.65 21.60 16.67
C GLY A 579 -41.16 21.68 16.43
N GLY A 580 -41.59 22.44 15.42
CA GLY A 580 -42.99 22.56 15.02
C GLY A 580 -43.19 22.21 13.56
#